data_88c737f7d3fd0fba00956c02cd31888f
#
_entry.id   88c737f7d3fd0fba00956c02cd31888f
#
_cell.length_a   1.000
_cell.length_b   1.000
_cell.length_c   1.000
_cell.angle_alpha   90.00
_cell.angle_beta   90.00
_cell.angle_gamma   90.00
#
_symmetry.space_group_name_H-M   'P 1'
#
loop_
_entity.id
_entity.type
_entity.pdbx_description
1 polymer ?
#
loop_
_entity_poly.entity_id
_entity_poly.type
_entity_poly.pdbx_seq_one_letter_code
_entity_poly.pdbx_strand_id
1 'polypeptide(L)'
;MDINLKSSKNVSTLNSPVNSTAEYICIFTAPTPKENPYSALFSPEGYDFSNMSMSEFKTILNVIIQLESDIRTTQRGETARDDAFSYQLNKLANAIGRTNFNGKVNINKYFLKRVEEAKKMESSDFHSFSQVHTSMNQLYETVVKLTSEENFTALQNKAIAYLEYTSKQSA
;
A
#
# COMPACT_ATOMS: atom_id res chain seq x y z
N MET A 1 -33.71 -7.96 -62.96
CA MET A 1 -35.15 -7.78 -62.53
C MET A 1 -35.06 -7.11 -61.21
N ASP A 2 -35.07 -5.81 -61.32
CA ASP A 2 -36.13 -4.85 -60.95
C ASP A 2 -36.17 -4.63 -59.42
N ILE A 3 -35.56 -3.55 -59.03
CA ILE A 3 -36.08 -2.20 -58.78
C ILE A 3 -37.30 -2.23 -57.85
N ASN A 4 -37.22 -1.60 -56.68
CA ASN A 4 -37.97 -0.38 -56.43
C ASN A 4 -37.57 0.38 -55.19
N LEU A 5 -37.17 1.64 -55.42
CA LEU A 5 -37.23 2.76 -54.52
C LEU A 5 -38.67 3.04 -54.05
N LYS A 6 -38.86 3.50 -52.83
CA LYS A 6 -39.76 4.61 -52.59
C LYS A 6 -39.36 5.45 -51.36
N SER A 7 -38.93 6.61 -51.67
CA SER A 7 -38.92 7.86 -50.93
C SER A 7 -40.27 8.20 -50.30
N SER A 8 -40.28 8.75 -49.11
CA SER A 8 -41.31 9.74 -48.75
C SER A 8 -40.77 10.72 -47.71
N LYS A 9 -40.71 11.96 -48.16
CA LYS A 9 -40.48 13.16 -47.38
C LYS A 9 -41.70 13.41 -46.48
N ASN A 10 -41.50 13.95 -45.29
CA ASN A 10 -42.37 15.00 -44.83
C ASN A 10 -41.62 16.02 -43.99
N VAL A 11 -41.60 17.21 -44.51
CA VAL A 11 -41.21 18.45 -43.91
C VAL A 11 -42.38 18.96 -43.11
N SER A 12 -42.14 19.43 -41.88
CA SER A 12 -43.01 20.45 -41.28
C SER A 12 -42.18 21.34 -40.38
N THR A 13 -42.04 22.53 -40.84
CA THR A 13 -41.64 23.73 -40.17
C THR A 13 -42.63 24.12 -39.08
N LEU A 14 -42.15 24.75 -37.98
CA LEU A 14 -42.64 26.00 -37.41
C LEU A 14 -41.90 26.37 -36.11
N ASN A 15 -41.06 27.36 -36.24
CA ASN A 15 -41.11 28.68 -35.52
C ASN A 15 -41.01 28.68 -33.98
N SER A 16 -39.82 29.06 -33.54
CA SER A 16 -39.51 30.38 -32.84
C SER A 16 -39.91 30.52 -31.39
N PRO A 17 -39.35 31.52 -30.72
CA PRO A 17 -38.03 31.52 -30.07
C PRO A 17 -38.23 31.45 -28.56
N VAL A 18 -37.59 30.59 -27.90
CA VAL A 18 -37.56 30.63 -26.44
C VAL A 18 -36.18 31.08 -26.02
N ASN A 19 -36.17 32.23 -25.38
CA ASN A 19 -35.03 32.72 -24.58
C ASN A 19 -34.49 31.57 -23.71
N SER A 20 -33.46 30.95 -24.16
CA SER A 20 -32.67 30.03 -23.32
C SER A 20 -31.66 30.91 -22.59
N THR A 21 -32.04 31.35 -21.42
CA THR A 21 -31.07 31.61 -20.34
C THR A 21 -30.26 30.34 -20.20
N ALA A 22 -29.04 30.34 -20.70
CA ALA A 22 -28.08 29.29 -20.43
C ALA A 22 -27.81 29.32 -18.92
N GLU A 23 -28.57 28.52 -18.18
CA GLU A 23 -28.18 28.14 -16.84
C GLU A 23 -26.86 27.36 -16.97
N TYR A 24 -25.78 28.07 -16.73
CA TYR A 24 -24.51 27.42 -16.43
C TYR A 24 -24.72 26.61 -15.16
N ILE A 25 -25.13 25.37 -15.31
CA ILE A 25 -25.03 24.40 -14.26
C ILE A 25 -23.52 24.24 -14.04
N CYS A 26 -22.99 25.01 -13.09
CA CYS A 26 -21.72 24.68 -12.48
C CYS A 26 -21.91 23.32 -11.84
N ILE A 27 -21.58 22.27 -12.59
CA ILE A 27 -21.38 20.95 -12.00
C ILE A 27 -20.17 21.13 -11.07
N PHE A 28 -20.46 21.49 -9.82
CA PHE A 28 -19.51 21.27 -8.75
C PHE A 28 -19.30 19.75 -8.69
N THR A 29 -18.32 19.28 -9.45
CA THR A 29 -17.76 17.97 -9.18
C THR A 29 -17.23 18.05 -7.75
N ALA A 30 -17.96 17.45 -6.82
CA ALA A 30 -17.45 17.25 -5.47
C ALA A 30 -16.04 16.68 -5.62
N PRO A 31 -15.02 17.24 -4.93
CA PRO A 31 -13.69 16.71 -5.04
C PRO A 31 -13.77 15.22 -4.72
N THR A 32 -13.33 14.41 -5.66
CA THR A 32 -13.20 12.97 -5.43
C THR A 32 -12.50 12.77 -4.09
N PRO A 33 -13.06 11.98 -3.17
CA PRO A 33 -12.43 11.74 -1.89
C PRO A 33 -10.98 11.35 -2.18
N LYS A 34 -10.00 12.07 -1.64
CA LYS A 34 -8.60 11.69 -1.78
C LYS A 34 -8.50 10.24 -1.32
N GLU A 35 -8.17 9.35 -2.22
CA GLU A 35 -7.97 7.94 -1.89
C GLU A 35 -7.04 7.86 -0.70
N ASN A 36 -7.42 7.11 0.33
CA ASN A 36 -6.59 6.93 1.50
C ASN A 36 -5.27 6.26 1.06
N PRO A 37 -4.12 6.97 1.12
CA PRO A 37 -2.83 6.42 0.66
C PRO A 37 -2.38 5.21 1.48
N TYR A 38 -2.98 5.00 2.66
CA TYR A 38 -2.68 3.89 3.56
C TYR A 38 -3.76 2.80 3.52
N SER A 39 -4.63 2.81 2.51
CA SER A 39 -5.75 1.85 2.37
C SER A 39 -5.29 0.39 2.46
N ALA A 40 -4.09 0.09 1.98
CA ALA A 40 -3.52 -1.26 2.09
C ALA A 40 -3.19 -1.70 3.54
N LEU A 41 -3.34 -0.86 4.55
CA LEU A 41 -3.27 -1.27 5.96
C LEU A 41 -4.64 -1.70 6.51
N PHE A 42 -5.71 -1.49 5.76
CA PHE A 42 -7.09 -1.69 6.21
C PHE A 42 -7.82 -2.67 5.29
N SER A 43 -7.61 -3.97 5.52
CA SER A 43 -8.41 -5.00 4.85
C SER A 43 -9.70 -5.25 5.66
N PRO A 44 -10.86 -5.29 5.01
CA PRO A 44 -12.13 -5.63 5.68
C PRO A 44 -12.12 -7.02 6.32
N GLU A 45 -11.31 -7.94 5.77
CA GLU A 45 -11.21 -9.33 6.22
C GLU A 45 -10.02 -9.54 7.17
N GLY A 46 -9.26 -8.47 7.48
CA GLY A 46 -8.00 -8.59 8.18
C GLY A 46 -6.87 -9.13 7.30
N TYR A 47 -5.72 -9.39 7.91
CA TYR A 47 -4.56 -9.97 7.22
C TYR A 47 -4.19 -11.31 7.82
N ASP A 48 -4.15 -12.33 6.98
CA ASP A 48 -3.64 -13.65 7.34
C ASP A 48 -2.17 -13.79 6.91
N PHE A 49 -1.26 -13.34 7.78
CA PHE A 49 0.18 -13.49 7.58
C PHE A 49 0.66 -14.95 7.57
N SER A 50 -0.21 -15.90 7.92
CA SER A 50 0.09 -17.32 7.82
C SER A 50 -0.14 -17.89 6.42
N ASN A 51 -0.86 -17.17 5.56
CA ASN A 51 -1.23 -17.57 4.20
C ASN A 51 -1.27 -16.39 3.22
N MET A 52 -0.16 -15.70 3.06
CA MET A 52 -0.03 -14.48 2.27
C MET A 52 1.04 -14.62 1.19
N SER A 53 0.85 -14.00 0.03
CA SER A 53 1.92 -13.91 -0.97
C SER A 53 2.97 -12.85 -0.58
N MET A 54 4.20 -13.05 -1.06
CA MET A 54 5.27 -12.07 -0.85
C MET A 54 4.95 -10.72 -1.51
N SER A 55 4.16 -10.70 -2.58
CA SER A 55 3.71 -9.48 -3.25
C SER A 55 2.73 -8.69 -2.39
N GLU A 56 1.74 -9.36 -1.79
CA GLU A 56 0.79 -8.75 -0.84
C GLU A 56 1.54 -8.18 0.37
N PHE A 57 2.44 -8.99 0.96
CA PHE A 57 3.25 -8.54 2.10
C PHE A 57 4.12 -7.33 1.75
N LYS A 58 4.73 -7.31 0.56
CA LYS A 58 5.50 -6.16 0.05
C LYS A 58 4.64 -4.91 -0.10
N THR A 59 3.40 -5.05 -0.56
CA THR A 59 2.48 -3.91 -0.69
C THR A 59 2.18 -3.29 0.67
N ILE A 60 1.87 -4.09 1.68
CA ILE A 60 1.67 -3.64 3.06
C ILE A 60 2.92 -2.94 3.58
N LEU A 61 4.09 -3.55 3.40
CA LEU A 61 5.37 -3.03 3.85
C LEU A 61 5.70 -1.67 3.23
N ASN A 62 5.46 -1.51 1.92
CA ASN A 62 5.68 -0.24 1.23
C ASN A 62 4.78 0.87 1.78
N VAL A 63 3.53 0.55 2.13
CA VAL A 63 2.60 1.51 2.74
C VAL A 63 3.05 1.89 4.15
N ILE A 64 3.59 0.97 4.93
CA ILE A 64 4.17 1.27 6.25
C ILE A 64 5.40 2.19 6.10
N ILE A 65 6.28 1.91 5.15
CA ILE A 65 7.45 2.75 4.86
C ILE A 65 7.00 4.17 4.45
N GLN A 66 5.97 4.28 3.61
CA GLN A 66 5.41 5.56 3.20
C GLN A 66 4.85 6.32 4.40
N LEU A 67 4.05 5.68 5.26
CA LEU A 67 3.49 6.27 6.47
C LEU A 67 4.60 6.82 7.39
N GLU A 68 5.65 6.03 7.65
CA GLU A 68 6.79 6.46 8.47
C GLU A 68 7.52 7.65 7.86
N SER A 69 7.65 7.67 6.53
CA SER A 69 8.25 8.79 5.79
C SER A 69 7.41 10.07 5.88
N ASP A 70 6.10 9.95 5.71
CA ASP A 70 5.16 11.06 5.70
C ASP A 70 5.06 11.72 7.09
N ILE A 71 4.98 10.91 8.15
CA ILE A 71 5.01 11.38 9.54
C ILE A 71 6.31 12.12 9.81
N ARG A 72 7.46 11.56 9.38
CA ARG A 72 8.77 12.18 9.57
C ARG A 72 8.87 13.53 8.88
N THR A 73 8.29 13.65 7.69
CA THR A 73 8.34 14.88 6.89
C THR A 73 7.46 15.97 7.50
N THR A 74 6.29 15.60 8.02
CA THR A 74 5.27 16.52 8.51
C THR A 74 5.52 16.97 9.96
N GLN A 75 6.02 16.06 10.81
CA GLN A 75 6.23 16.29 12.24
C GLN A 75 7.72 16.51 12.57
N ARG A 76 8.42 17.30 11.80
CA ARG A 76 9.83 17.62 12.05
C ARG A 76 10.01 18.25 13.42
N GLY A 77 10.41 17.44 14.40
CA GLY A 77 10.85 17.90 15.73
C GLY A 77 10.11 17.29 16.93
N GLU A 78 8.94 16.68 16.77
CA GLU A 78 8.08 16.31 17.90
C GLU A 78 8.12 14.81 18.29
N THR A 79 8.60 13.93 17.43
CA THR A 79 8.63 12.49 17.74
C THR A 79 10.03 11.93 17.74
N ALA A 80 10.35 11.15 18.77
CA ALA A 80 11.56 10.33 18.81
C ALA A 80 11.58 9.44 17.56
N ARG A 81 12.58 9.65 16.72
CA ARG A 81 12.75 8.92 15.46
C ARG A 81 13.18 7.51 15.77
N ASP A 82 12.39 6.53 15.38
CA ASP A 82 12.87 5.15 15.27
C ASP A 82 13.55 4.96 13.89
N ASP A 83 14.71 5.62 13.74
CA ASP A 83 15.50 5.50 12.49
C ASP A 83 15.99 4.06 12.31
N ALA A 84 16.17 3.31 13.39
CA ALA A 84 16.55 1.91 13.36
C ALA A 84 15.42 1.06 12.75
N PHE A 85 14.18 1.28 13.16
CA PHE A 85 13.03 0.57 12.61
C PHE A 85 12.83 0.88 11.12
N SER A 86 12.86 2.16 10.73
CA SER A 86 12.75 2.57 9.33
C SER A 86 13.86 1.96 8.46
N TYR A 87 15.07 1.85 8.97
CA TYR A 87 16.17 1.19 8.29
C TYR A 87 15.91 -0.31 8.08
N GLN A 88 15.40 -1.01 9.11
CA GLN A 88 15.07 -2.43 9.02
C GLN A 88 13.90 -2.69 8.05
N LEU A 89 12.89 -1.81 8.00
CA LEU A 89 11.80 -1.87 7.02
C LEU A 89 12.33 -1.82 5.58
N ASN A 90 13.24 -0.88 5.29
CA ASN A 90 13.84 -0.76 3.97
C ASN A 90 14.70 -1.97 3.60
N LYS A 91 15.47 -2.51 4.55
CA LYS A 91 16.20 -3.77 4.36
C LYS A 91 15.26 -4.93 4.03
N LEU A 92 14.15 -5.04 4.75
CA LEU A 92 13.14 -6.08 4.54
C LEU A 92 12.50 -5.95 3.16
N ALA A 93 12.11 -4.74 2.73
CA ALA A 93 11.56 -4.47 1.41
C ALA A 93 12.52 -4.88 0.29
N ASN A 94 13.81 -4.57 0.45
CA ASN A 94 14.85 -4.97 -0.50
C ASN A 94 15.07 -6.50 -0.53
N ALA A 95 15.00 -7.17 0.61
CA ALA A 95 15.13 -8.62 0.70
C ALA A 95 13.96 -9.32 -0.02
N ILE A 96 12.72 -8.82 0.19
CA ILE A 96 11.52 -9.35 -0.48
C ILE A 96 11.56 -9.07 -1.99
N GLY A 97 12.02 -7.91 -2.41
CA GLY A 97 12.10 -7.53 -3.82
C GLY A 97 12.99 -8.46 -4.67
N ARG A 98 13.85 -9.25 -4.04
CA ARG A 98 14.72 -10.25 -4.68
C ARG A 98 14.13 -11.66 -4.69
N THR A 99 12.94 -11.86 -4.16
CA THR A 99 12.29 -13.16 -4.11
C THR A 99 11.38 -13.33 -5.32
N ASN A 100 11.61 -14.37 -6.12
CA ASN A 100 10.76 -14.74 -7.27
C ASN A 100 9.67 -15.76 -6.89
N PHE A 101 9.21 -15.73 -5.65
CA PHE A 101 8.22 -16.67 -5.19
C PHE A 101 6.80 -16.12 -5.36
N ASN A 102 5.98 -16.80 -6.16
CA ASN A 102 4.60 -16.37 -6.50
C ASN A 102 3.50 -17.07 -5.69
N GLY A 103 3.86 -17.96 -4.77
CA GLY A 103 2.90 -18.70 -3.94
C GLY A 103 2.56 -17.97 -2.64
N LYS A 104 1.46 -18.42 -1.98
CA LYS A 104 1.15 -18.02 -0.61
C LYS A 104 2.00 -18.80 0.37
N VAL A 105 2.48 -18.14 1.41
CA VAL A 105 3.33 -18.71 2.46
C VAL A 105 2.94 -18.16 3.82
N ASN A 106 3.36 -18.86 4.86
CA ASN A 106 3.42 -18.28 6.18
C ASN A 106 4.66 -17.37 6.24
N ILE A 107 4.45 -16.06 6.33
CA ILE A 107 5.51 -15.05 6.29
C ILE A 107 6.56 -15.29 7.37
N ASN A 108 6.14 -15.54 8.61
CA ASN A 108 7.05 -15.78 9.72
C ASN A 108 7.89 -17.06 9.50
N LYS A 109 7.26 -18.17 9.07
CA LYS A 109 7.98 -19.43 8.79
C LYS A 109 8.96 -19.28 7.63
N TYR A 110 8.61 -18.49 6.62
CA TYR A 110 9.51 -18.24 5.50
C TYR A 110 10.80 -17.56 5.96
N PHE A 111 10.71 -16.49 6.75
CA PHE A 111 11.90 -15.79 7.25
C PHE A 111 12.65 -16.60 8.30
N LEU A 112 11.98 -17.33 9.17
CA LEU A 112 12.62 -18.24 10.13
C LEU A 112 13.49 -19.29 9.41
N LYS A 113 12.96 -19.89 8.35
CA LYS A 113 13.73 -20.84 7.52
C LYS A 113 15.00 -20.21 6.95
N ARG A 114 14.94 -18.93 6.53
CA ARG A 114 16.11 -18.21 6.02
C ARG A 114 17.16 -17.98 7.11
N VAL A 115 16.74 -17.71 8.34
CA VAL A 115 17.65 -17.64 9.51
C VAL A 115 18.34 -18.99 9.73
N GLU A 116 17.58 -20.09 9.72
CA GLU A 116 18.13 -21.44 9.90
C GLU A 116 19.13 -21.82 8.80
N GLU A 117 18.83 -21.46 7.54
CA GLU A 117 19.73 -21.65 6.40
C GLU A 117 21.03 -20.86 6.59
N ALA A 118 20.94 -19.59 6.97
CA ALA A 118 22.10 -18.74 7.25
C ALA A 118 22.95 -19.29 8.41
N LYS A 119 22.30 -19.79 9.46
CA LYS A 119 22.99 -20.42 10.61
C LYS A 119 23.76 -21.68 10.19
N LYS A 120 23.21 -22.50 9.30
CA LYS A 120 23.91 -23.68 8.76
C LYS A 120 25.13 -23.28 7.94
N MET A 121 25.08 -22.18 7.19
CA MET A 121 26.21 -21.65 6.44
C MET A 121 27.31 -21.13 7.38
N GLU A 122 26.95 -20.46 8.49
CA GLU A 122 27.89 -20.00 9.48
C GLU A 122 28.70 -21.13 10.12
N SER A 123 28.06 -22.28 10.38
CA SER A 123 28.72 -23.46 10.97
C SER A 123 29.73 -24.15 10.04
N SER A 124 29.83 -23.75 8.76
CA SER A 124 30.74 -24.33 7.78
C SER A 124 32.03 -23.52 7.54
N ASP A 125 32.62 -22.95 8.61
CA ASP A 125 33.97 -22.32 8.65
C ASP A 125 34.22 -21.04 7.86
N PHE A 126 33.20 -20.29 7.48
CA PHE A 126 33.39 -18.98 6.83
C PHE A 126 32.95 -17.83 7.75
N HIS A 127 33.87 -17.09 8.33
CA HIS A 127 33.62 -15.88 9.13
C HIS A 127 32.72 -14.83 8.47
N SER A 128 32.64 -14.81 7.14
CA SER A 128 31.74 -13.92 6.39
C SER A 128 30.27 -14.26 6.55
N PHE A 129 29.92 -15.48 6.97
CA PHE A 129 28.52 -15.90 7.12
C PHE A 129 27.89 -15.48 8.45
N SER A 130 28.67 -15.13 9.47
CA SER A 130 28.09 -14.64 10.75
C SER A 130 27.31 -13.32 10.56
N GLN A 131 27.79 -12.46 9.67
CA GLN A 131 27.08 -11.21 9.31
C GLN A 131 25.77 -11.51 8.55
N VAL A 132 25.74 -12.54 7.71
CA VAL A 132 24.54 -12.97 6.99
C VAL A 132 23.51 -13.51 7.98
N HIS A 133 23.91 -14.36 8.90
CA HIS A 133 23.05 -14.88 9.97
C HIS A 133 22.46 -13.77 10.82
N THR A 134 23.31 -12.85 11.33
CA THR A 134 22.88 -11.70 12.11
C THR A 134 21.87 -10.82 11.34
N SER A 135 22.15 -10.55 10.06
CA SER A 135 21.24 -9.78 9.20
C SER A 135 19.90 -10.46 8.98
N MET A 136 19.91 -11.78 8.74
CA MET A 136 18.67 -12.56 8.57
C MET A 136 17.85 -12.60 9.85
N ASN A 137 18.51 -12.73 11.01
CA ASN A 137 17.82 -12.71 12.30
C ASN A 137 17.15 -11.35 12.57
N GLN A 138 17.83 -10.23 12.28
CA GLN A 138 17.23 -8.89 12.39
C GLN A 138 16.01 -8.71 11.47
N LEU A 139 16.06 -9.25 10.24
CA LEU A 139 14.92 -9.21 9.32
C LEU A 139 13.75 -10.04 9.87
N TYR A 140 14.04 -11.23 10.40
CA TYR A 140 13.02 -12.08 11.01
C TYR A 140 12.36 -11.40 12.22
N GLU A 141 13.14 -10.80 13.13
CA GLU A 141 12.63 -10.04 14.27
C GLU A 141 11.72 -8.89 13.82
N THR A 142 12.11 -8.19 12.74
CA THR A 142 11.29 -7.14 12.14
C THR A 142 9.96 -7.70 11.60
N VAL A 143 10.00 -8.85 10.94
CA VAL A 143 8.79 -9.53 10.44
C VAL A 143 7.88 -9.93 11.60
N VAL A 144 8.42 -10.57 12.64
CA VAL A 144 7.64 -10.97 13.83
C VAL A 144 6.98 -9.75 14.47
N LYS A 145 7.71 -8.64 14.59
CA LYS A 145 7.16 -7.39 15.12
C LYS A 145 6.03 -6.86 14.24
N LEU A 146 6.19 -6.86 12.91
CA LEU A 146 5.17 -6.35 11.98
C LEU A 146 3.91 -7.22 11.92
N THR A 147 4.06 -8.52 12.04
CA THR A 147 2.96 -9.48 11.87
C THR A 147 2.25 -9.84 13.17
N SER A 148 2.70 -9.29 14.31
CA SER A 148 1.96 -9.43 15.57
C SER A 148 0.70 -8.55 15.54
N GLU A 149 -0.41 -9.06 16.03
CA GLU A 149 -1.71 -8.37 16.03
C GLU A 149 -1.63 -7.01 16.74
N GLU A 150 -0.96 -6.97 17.90
CA GLU A 150 -0.79 -5.75 18.67
C GLU A 150 -0.04 -4.66 17.88
N ASN A 151 1.12 -5.00 17.32
CA ASN A 151 1.92 -4.02 16.59
C ASN A 151 1.27 -3.62 15.27
N PHE A 152 0.61 -4.55 14.59
CA PHE A 152 -0.09 -4.22 13.35
C PHE A 152 -1.27 -3.28 13.60
N THR A 153 -2.05 -3.52 14.65
CA THR A 153 -3.11 -2.62 15.11
C THR A 153 -2.55 -1.24 15.50
N ALA A 154 -1.40 -1.19 16.16
CA ALA A 154 -0.74 0.08 16.48
C ALA A 154 -0.35 0.86 15.21
N LEU A 155 0.11 0.19 14.15
CA LEU A 155 0.40 0.82 12.85
C LEU A 155 -0.87 1.35 12.17
N GLN A 156 -1.97 0.62 12.23
CA GLN A 156 -3.27 1.08 11.72
C GLN A 156 -3.74 2.34 12.46
N ASN A 157 -3.68 2.34 13.79
CA ASN A 157 -4.04 3.49 14.61
C ASN A 157 -3.13 4.70 14.32
N LYS A 158 -1.85 4.47 14.08
CA LYS A 158 -0.89 5.51 13.69
C LYS A 158 -1.25 6.14 12.34
N ALA A 159 -1.68 5.33 11.37
CA ALA A 159 -2.15 5.82 10.07
C ALA A 159 -3.43 6.66 10.20
N ILE A 160 -4.40 6.23 11.02
CA ILE A 160 -5.63 6.99 11.30
C ILE A 160 -5.29 8.33 11.93
N ALA A 161 -4.48 8.35 12.98
CA ALA A 161 -4.08 9.56 13.68
C ALA A 161 -3.37 10.55 12.73
N TYR A 162 -2.53 10.05 11.83
CA TYR A 162 -1.86 10.88 10.84
C TYR A 162 -2.83 11.49 9.82
N LEU A 163 -3.80 10.72 9.32
CA LEU A 163 -4.84 11.21 8.41
C LEU A 163 -5.71 12.29 9.08
N GLU A 164 -6.08 12.10 10.34
CA GLU A 164 -6.82 13.09 11.11
C GLU A 164 -6.02 14.39 11.33
N TYR A 165 -4.73 14.25 11.62
CA TYR A 165 -3.83 15.39 11.76
C TYR A 165 -3.76 16.19 10.46
N THR A 166 -3.50 15.54 9.33
CA THR A 166 -3.36 16.22 8.03
C THR A 166 -4.67 16.83 7.54
N SER A 167 -5.81 16.21 7.83
CA SER A 167 -7.13 16.78 7.48
C SER A 167 -7.41 18.11 8.20
N LYS A 168 -6.99 18.23 9.47
CA LYS A 168 -7.14 19.47 10.26
C LYS A 168 -6.20 20.60 9.80
N GLN A 169 -5.08 20.27 9.16
CA GLN A 169 -4.15 21.26 8.62
C GLN A 169 -4.61 21.83 7.26
N SER A 170 -5.53 21.10 6.60
CA SER A 170 -6.03 21.48 5.27
C SER A 170 -7.38 22.21 5.31
N ALA A 171 -7.98 22.37 6.49
CA ALA A 171 -9.23 23.07 6.74
C ALA A 171 -8.98 24.52 7.20
#